data_e4496fcad2e4b2797586737ccc323b1b
#
_entry.id   e4496fcad2e4b2797586737ccc323b1b
#
_cell.length_a   1.000
_cell.length_b   1.000
_cell.length_c   1.000
_cell.angle_alpha   90.00
_cell.angle_beta   90.00
_cell.angle_gamma   90.00
#
_symmetry.space_group_name_H-M   'P 1'
#
loop_
_entity.id
_entity.type
_entity.pdbx_description
1 polymer ?
#
loop_
_entity_poly.entity_id
_entity_poly.type
_entity_poly.pdbx_seq_one_letter_code
_entity_poly.pdbx_strand_id
1 'polypeptide(L)'
;MTSPTALYYYPNRMGRIILISMEEVMGRNGVNAVLNLASLSSLIENYPPDNSGLNFSFSTVSNLTEMLEQLYGPHGGRGLALRIGRACFNYGVRQYGVQMGLTEMAFRLLPLPAKLHAGASAFAELFNKFTDQMVRIEEENGKLLWHIERCPLCWDRHSHEPVCHLAVGLLQEALFWLSGGKVFNVEEKTCIAAGDETCTLVIDQTPIF
;
A
#
# COMPACT_ATOMS: atom_id res chain seq x y z
N MET A 1 32.60 2.38 -2.12
CA MET A 1 32.02 1.13 -2.67
C MET A 1 30.65 1.02 -2.06
N THR A 2 29.61 1.39 -2.77
CA THR A 2 28.22 1.19 -2.34
C THR A 2 27.94 -0.31 -2.40
N SER A 3 27.59 -0.91 -1.26
CA SER A 3 27.09 -2.29 -1.24
C SER A 3 25.92 -2.39 -2.24
N PRO A 4 25.79 -3.50 -3.00
CA PRO A 4 24.66 -3.64 -3.89
C PRO A 4 23.39 -3.53 -3.07
N THR A 5 22.51 -2.60 -3.42
CA THR A 5 21.20 -2.45 -2.77
C THR A 5 20.46 -3.78 -2.91
N ALA A 6 20.02 -4.34 -1.80
CA ALA A 6 19.29 -5.60 -1.82
C ALA A 6 18.04 -5.47 -2.71
N LEU A 7 17.83 -6.42 -3.61
CA LEU A 7 16.69 -6.41 -4.52
C LEU A 7 15.50 -7.11 -3.85
N TYR A 8 14.42 -6.38 -3.67
CA TYR A 8 13.16 -6.88 -3.11
C TYR A 8 12.02 -6.70 -4.09
N TYR A 9 11.03 -7.59 -4.02
CA TYR A 9 9.98 -7.69 -5.02
C TYR A 9 8.60 -7.88 -4.43
N TYR A 10 7.63 -7.37 -5.14
CA TYR A 10 6.24 -7.81 -5.09
C TYR A 10 5.98 -8.90 -6.14
N PRO A 11 4.96 -9.74 -5.94
CA PRO A 11 4.42 -10.58 -7.00
C PRO A 11 3.97 -9.72 -8.20
N ASN A 12 4.12 -10.26 -9.40
CA ASN A 12 3.63 -9.64 -10.63
C ASN A 12 2.16 -9.19 -10.51
N ARG A 13 1.32 -10.02 -9.89
CA ARG A 13 -0.09 -9.71 -9.63
C ARG A 13 -0.28 -8.43 -8.81
N MET A 14 0.54 -8.19 -7.78
CA MET A 14 0.47 -6.94 -7.00
C MET A 14 0.89 -5.73 -7.83
N GLY A 15 1.97 -5.85 -8.63
CA GLY A 15 2.37 -4.81 -9.58
C GLY A 15 1.25 -4.50 -10.58
N ARG A 16 0.59 -5.55 -11.11
CA ARG A 16 -0.57 -5.40 -12.00
C ARG A 16 -1.73 -4.67 -11.30
N ILE A 17 -2.05 -5.01 -10.05
CA ILE A 17 -3.09 -4.34 -9.26
C ILE A 17 -2.76 -2.86 -9.11
N ILE A 18 -1.52 -2.49 -8.79
CA ILE A 18 -1.11 -1.09 -8.68
C ILE A 18 -1.37 -0.34 -9.99
N LEU A 19 -0.94 -0.87 -11.13
CA LEU A 19 -1.10 -0.21 -12.43
C LEU A 19 -2.57 -0.10 -12.86
N ILE A 20 -3.38 -1.14 -12.64
CA ILE A 20 -4.83 -1.09 -12.89
C ILE A 20 -5.51 -0.05 -11.99
N SER A 21 -5.12 0.03 -10.72
CA SER A 21 -5.65 1.03 -9.79
C SER A 21 -5.25 2.45 -10.16
N MET A 22 -4.04 2.64 -10.68
CA MET A 22 -3.61 3.91 -11.26
C MET A 22 -4.47 4.26 -12.48
N GLU A 23 -4.73 3.31 -13.38
CA GLU A 23 -5.57 3.54 -14.57
C GLU A 23 -7.02 3.89 -14.20
N GLU A 24 -7.60 3.24 -13.18
CA GLU A 24 -8.93 3.58 -12.67
C GLU A 24 -9.00 5.02 -12.14
N VAL A 25 -7.95 5.48 -11.43
CA VAL A 25 -7.96 6.78 -10.75
C VAL A 25 -7.63 7.94 -11.69
N MET A 26 -6.69 7.75 -12.62
CA MET A 26 -6.13 8.84 -13.42
C MET A 26 -6.25 8.64 -14.94
N GLY A 27 -6.87 7.53 -15.36
CA GLY A 27 -7.02 7.16 -16.75
C GLY A 27 -5.72 6.67 -17.40
N ARG A 28 -5.85 5.99 -18.53
CA ARG A 28 -4.72 5.39 -19.27
C ARG A 28 -3.64 6.41 -19.63
N ASN A 29 -4.03 7.58 -20.11
CA ASN A 29 -3.07 8.62 -20.50
C ASN A 29 -2.26 9.13 -19.30
N GLY A 30 -2.89 9.24 -18.12
CA GLY A 30 -2.22 9.60 -16.89
C GLY A 30 -1.20 8.56 -16.45
N VAL A 31 -1.58 7.27 -16.50
CA VAL A 31 -0.63 6.18 -16.17
C VAL A 31 0.53 6.16 -17.17
N ASN A 32 0.27 6.29 -18.45
CA ASN A 32 1.33 6.32 -19.46
C ASN A 32 2.31 7.48 -19.26
N ALA A 33 1.83 8.65 -18.83
CA ALA A 33 2.68 9.79 -18.50
C ALA A 33 3.60 9.47 -17.31
N VAL A 34 3.05 8.86 -16.24
CA VAL A 34 3.85 8.41 -15.08
C VAL A 34 4.85 7.34 -15.47
N LEU A 35 4.45 6.34 -16.26
CA LEU A 35 5.33 5.27 -16.73
C LEU A 35 6.49 5.80 -17.58
N ASN A 36 6.22 6.77 -18.47
CA ASN A 36 7.26 7.40 -19.27
C ASN A 36 8.24 8.19 -18.39
N LEU A 37 7.76 8.96 -17.45
CA LEU A 37 8.59 9.75 -16.53
C LEU A 37 9.44 8.83 -15.63
N ALA A 38 8.87 7.71 -15.18
CA ALA A 38 9.55 6.68 -14.40
C ALA A 38 10.56 5.84 -15.22
N SER A 39 10.70 6.08 -16.52
CA SER A 39 11.50 5.22 -17.43
C SER A 39 11.01 3.76 -17.48
N LEU A 40 9.70 3.55 -17.31
CA LEU A 40 9.03 2.26 -17.31
C LEU A 40 8.13 2.06 -18.55
N SER A 41 8.50 2.66 -19.68
CA SER A 41 7.71 2.62 -20.94
C SER A 41 7.40 1.21 -21.42
N SER A 42 8.22 0.21 -21.06
CA SER A 42 7.97 -1.20 -21.36
C SER A 42 6.70 -1.77 -20.72
N LEU A 43 6.16 -1.10 -19.69
CA LEU A 43 4.90 -1.48 -19.04
C LEU A 43 3.66 -0.86 -19.71
N ILE A 44 3.84 0.08 -20.64
CA ILE A 44 2.72 0.67 -21.41
C ILE A 44 2.07 -0.43 -22.24
N GLU A 45 0.76 -0.62 -22.07
CA GLU A 45 -0.03 -1.70 -22.68
C GLU A 45 0.47 -3.12 -22.40
N ASN A 46 1.44 -3.26 -21.50
CA ASN A 46 2.07 -4.53 -21.15
C ASN A 46 2.25 -4.65 -19.62
N TYR A 47 1.15 -4.59 -18.89
CA TYR A 47 1.17 -4.72 -17.44
C TYR A 47 1.68 -6.10 -17.00
N PRO A 48 2.29 -6.23 -15.81
CA PRO A 48 2.76 -7.50 -15.30
C PRO A 48 1.70 -8.60 -15.40
N PRO A 49 2.09 -9.86 -15.65
CA PRO A 49 1.15 -10.98 -15.76
C PRO A 49 0.47 -11.22 -14.40
N ASP A 50 -0.75 -11.78 -14.44
CA ASP A 50 -1.51 -12.13 -13.24
C ASP A 50 -1.01 -13.46 -12.64
N ASN A 51 0.16 -13.42 -11.99
CA ASN A 51 0.75 -14.56 -11.32
C ASN A 51 1.51 -14.15 -10.04
N SER A 52 1.99 -15.16 -9.30
CA SER A 52 2.71 -14.99 -8.02
C SER A 52 4.23 -14.86 -8.18
N GLY A 53 4.77 -14.77 -9.39
CA GLY A 53 6.22 -14.58 -9.60
C GLY A 53 6.70 -13.26 -9.00
N LEU A 54 7.74 -13.30 -8.20
CA LEU A 54 8.33 -12.13 -7.53
C LEU A 54 9.25 -11.38 -8.53
N ASN A 55 8.67 -10.51 -9.36
CA ASN A 55 9.42 -9.77 -10.39
C ASN A 55 9.07 -8.28 -10.46
N PHE A 56 8.16 -7.77 -9.64
CA PHE A 56 7.83 -6.36 -9.60
C PHE A 56 8.61 -5.69 -8.47
N SER A 57 9.74 -5.05 -8.79
CA SER A 57 10.70 -4.55 -7.80
C SER A 57 10.13 -3.44 -6.92
N PHE A 58 10.62 -3.34 -5.68
CA PHE A 58 10.30 -2.23 -4.77
C PHE A 58 10.73 -0.89 -5.35
N SER A 59 11.87 -0.83 -6.03
CA SER A 59 12.31 0.39 -6.73
C SER A 59 11.30 0.82 -7.79
N THR A 60 10.66 -0.12 -8.50
CA THR A 60 9.58 0.20 -9.45
C THR A 60 8.39 0.82 -8.74
N VAL A 61 7.96 0.24 -7.61
CA VAL A 61 6.82 0.76 -6.82
C VAL A 61 7.11 2.16 -6.31
N SER A 62 8.28 2.34 -5.70
CA SER A 62 8.74 3.63 -5.16
C SER A 62 8.81 4.70 -6.26
N ASN A 63 9.40 4.38 -7.40
CA ASN A 63 9.53 5.30 -8.53
C ASN A 63 8.16 5.73 -9.08
N LEU A 64 7.19 4.82 -9.20
CA LEU A 64 5.83 5.17 -9.61
C LEU A 64 5.19 6.20 -8.68
N THR A 65 5.32 6.03 -7.35
CA THR A 65 4.74 6.97 -6.38
C THR A 65 5.49 8.30 -6.36
N GLU A 66 6.80 8.30 -6.56
CA GLU A 66 7.60 9.51 -6.68
C GLU A 66 7.21 10.33 -7.92
N MET A 67 7.04 9.67 -9.07
CA MET A 67 6.65 10.33 -10.31
C MET A 67 5.23 10.93 -10.24
N LEU A 68 4.34 10.39 -9.41
CA LEU A 68 3.05 11.05 -9.13
C LEU A 68 3.24 12.42 -8.49
N GLU A 69 4.16 12.54 -7.52
CA GLU A 69 4.46 13.81 -6.87
C GLU A 69 5.16 14.78 -7.81
N GLN A 70 6.08 14.29 -8.64
CA GLN A 70 6.78 15.13 -9.63
C GLN A 70 5.82 15.69 -10.69
N LEU A 71 4.87 14.87 -11.16
CA LEU A 71 3.96 15.27 -12.24
C LEU A 71 2.80 16.15 -11.76
N TYR A 72 2.26 15.89 -10.56
CA TYR A 72 1.05 16.56 -10.05
C TYR A 72 1.31 17.48 -8.85
N GLY A 73 2.57 17.63 -8.46
CA GLY A 73 2.99 18.36 -7.26
C GLY A 73 2.69 17.59 -5.97
N PRO A 74 3.25 18.04 -4.82
CA PRO A 74 3.15 17.29 -3.56
C PRO A 74 1.71 17.02 -3.12
N HIS A 75 0.83 18.02 -3.19
CA HIS A 75 -0.57 17.87 -2.79
C HIS A 75 -1.39 17.03 -3.78
N GLY A 76 -1.19 17.24 -5.09
CA GLY A 76 -1.88 16.47 -6.12
C GLY A 76 -1.44 15.01 -6.14
N GLY A 77 -0.15 14.76 -6.10
CA GLY A 77 0.45 13.42 -6.03
C GLY A 77 -0.01 12.65 -4.80
N ARG A 78 -0.02 13.30 -3.61
CA ARG A 78 -0.56 12.72 -2.38
C ARG A 78 -2.03 12.32 -2.53
N GLY A 79 -2.86 13.21 -3.07
CA GLY A 79 -4.28 12.93 -3.28
C GLY A 79 -4.51 11.76 -4.23
N LEU A 80 -3.74 11.67 -5.31
CA LEU A 80 -3.78 10.54 -6.23
C LEU A 80 -3.30 9.24 -5.57
N ALA A 81 -2.19 9.26 -4.84
CA ALA A 81 -1.65 8.09 -4.16
C ALA A 81 -2.66 7.51 -3.14
N LEU A 82 -3.35 8.35 -2.36
CA LEU A 82 -4.43 7.93 -1.46
C LEU A 82 -5.56 7.22 -2.21
N ARG A 83 -6.02 7.79 -3.34
CA ARG A 83 -7.10 7.20 -4.15
C ARG A 83 -6.66 5.89 -4.80
N ILE A 84 -5.44 5.84 -5.32
CA ILE A 84 -4.85 4.62 -5.90
C ILE A 84 -4.75 3.53 -4.83
N GLY A 85 -4.32 3.88 -3.60
CA GLY A 85 -4.26 2.94 -2.48
C GLY A 85 -5.63 2.32 -2.14
N ARG A 86 -6.70 3.12 -2.14
CA ARG A 86 -8.07 2.62 -1.96
C ARG A 86 -8.49 1.67 -3.08
N ALA A 87 -8.22 2.03 -4.33
CA ALA A 87 -8.49 1.13 -5.46
C ALA A 87 -7.67 -0.17 -5.37
N CYS A 88 -6.39 -0.10 -4.96
CA CYS A 88 -5.55 -1.28 -4.73
C CYS A 88 -6.17 -2.24 -3.71
N PHE A 89 -6.75 -1.73 -2.62
CA PHE A 89 -7.46 -2.59 -1.67
C PHE A 89 -8.63 -3.31 -2.33
N ASN A 90 -9.47 -2.61 -3.09
CA ASN A 90 -10.66 -3.18 -3.72
C ASN A 90 -10.31 -4.29 -4.72
N TYR A 91 -9.24 -4.15 -5.49
CA TYR A 91 -8.72 -5.21 -6.34
C TYR A 91 -8.06 -6.32 -5.53
N GLY A 92 -7.28 -5.97 -4.51
CA GLY A 92 -6.58 -6.90 -3.64
C GLY A 92 -7.52 -7.81 -2.83
N VAL A 93 -8.60 -7.27 -2.26
CA VAL A 93 -9.55 -8.08 -1.49
C VAL A 93 -10.30 -9.10 -2.36
N ARG A 94 -10.58 -8.79 -3.62
CA ARG A 94 -11.16 -9.74 -4.59
C ARG A 94 -10.22 -10.91 -4.85
N GLN A 95 -8.91 -10.65 -4.86
CA GLN A 95 -7.89 -11.63 -5.22
C GLN A 95 -7.42 -12.46 -4.00
N TYR A 96 -7.31 -11.84 -2.83
CA TYR A 96 -6.69 -12.43 -1.65
C TYR A 96 -7.66 -12.59 -0.46
N GLY A 97 -8.87 -12.04 -0.51
CA GLY A 97 -9.80 -11.99 0.61
C GLY A 97 -10.17 -13.35 1.19
N VAL A 98 -10.29 -14.37 0.34
CA VAL A 98 -10.53 -15.76 0.77
C VAL A 98 -9.30 -16.30 1.53
N GLN A 99 -8.09 -16.04 1.03
CA GLN A 99 -6.85 -16.52 1.64
C GLN A 99 -6.58 -15.86 3.01
N MET A 100 -7.11 -14.65 3.22
CA MET A 100 -7.03 -13.93 4.48
C MET A 100 -8.11 -14.35 5.50
N GLY A 101 -9.03 -15.24 5.14
CA GLY A 101 -10.16 -15.63 6.00
C GLY A 101 -11.20 -14.53 6.26
N LEU A 102 -11.10 -13.38 5.58
CA LEU A 102 -11.96 -12.21 5.81
C LEU A 102 -13.42 -12.44 5.35
N THR A 103 -13.65 -13.48 4.57
CA THR A 103 -14.99 -13.86 4.06
C THR A 103 -15.70 -14.84 4.97
N GLU A 104 -15.04 -15.40 5.98
CA GLU A 104 -15.59 -16.38 6.90
C GLU A 104 -16.67 -15.77 7.79
N MET A 105 -17.71 -16.56 8.08
CA MET A 105 -18.82 -16.13 8.93
C MET A 105 -18.34 -15.77 10.34
N ALA A 106 -17.41 -16.53 10.91
CA ALA A 106 -16.83 -16.28 12.23
C ALA A 106 -16.18 -14.90 12.31
N PHE A 107 -15.42 -14.50 11.27
CA PHE A 107 -14.83 -13.17 11.18
C PHE A 107 -15.89 -12.06 11.15
N ARG A 108 -16.97 -12.26 10.39
CA ARG A 108 -18.06 -11.27 10.26
C ARG A 108 -18.79 -10.99 11.58
N LEU A 109 -18.83 -11.97 12.47
CA LEU A 109 -19.50 -11.87 13.78
C LEU A 109 -18.63 -11.24 14.87
N LEU A 110 -17.35 -10.98 14.62
CA LEU A 110 -16.48 -10.35 15.60
C LEU A 110 -16.94 -8.92 15.96
N PRO A 111 -16.81 -8.51 17.23
CA PRO A 111 -16.93 -7.10 17.63
C PRO A 111 -15.93 -6.24 16.86
N LEU A 112 -16.28 -4.96 16.64
CA LEU A 112 -15.47 -4.08 15.80
C LEU A 112 -13.97 -4.03 16.19
N PRO A 113 -13.56 -3.83 17.46
CA PRO A 113 -12.14 -3.81 17.81
C PRO A 113 -11.42 -5.11 17.46
N ALA A 114 -12.02 -6.26 17.78
CA ALA A 114 -11.45 -7.56 17.43
C ALA A 114 -11.37 -7.78 15.92
N LYS A 115 -12.37 -7.29 15.16
CA LYS A 115 -12.38 -7.35 13.71
C LYS A 115 -11.28 -6.49 13.09
N LEU A 116 -11.05 -5.28 13.60
CA LEU A 116 -9.98 -4.40 13.14
C LEU A 116 -8.61 -5.03 13.38
N HIS A 117 -8.37 -5.55 14.58
CA HIS A 117 -7.13 -6.22 14.94
C HIS A 117 -6.90 -7.48 14.09
N ALA A 118 -7.88 -8.37 13.99
CA ALA A 118 -7.76 -9.60 13.19
C ALA A 118 -7.57 -9.30 11.70
N GLY A 119 -8.28 -8.29 11.17
CA GLY A 119 -8.11 -7.85 9.80
C GLY A 119 -6.72 -7.27 9.54
N ALA A 120 -6.22 -6.40 10.42
CA ALA A 120 -4.86 -5.87 10.33
C ALA A 120 -3.81 -7.00 10.36
N SER A 121 -3.95 -7.96 11.29
CA SER A 121 -3.04 -9.11 11.38
C SER A 121 -3.04 -9.95 10.10
N ALA A 122 -4.22 -10.26 9.57
CA ALA A 122 -4.35 -11.03 8.31
C ALA A 122 -3.70 -10.30 7.12
N PHE A 123 -3.81 -8.97 7.08
CA PHE A 123 -3.15 -8.15 6.06
C PHE A 123 -1.63 -8.16 6.21
N ALA A 124 -1.10 -8.02 7.44
CA ALA A 124 0.34 -8.09 7.69
C ALA A 124 0.91 -9.47 7.29
N GLU A 125 0.21 -10.55 7.67
CA GLU A 125 0.59 -11.91 7.29
C GLU A 125 0.61 -12.10 5.77
N LEU A 126 -0.35 -11.53 5.03
CA LEU A 126 -0.38 -11.58 3.57
C LEU A 126 0.87 -10.96 2.97
N PHE A 127 1.25 -9.76 3.39
CA PHE A 127 2.47 -9.11 2.90
C PHE A 127 3.71 -9.92 3.27
N ASN A 128 3.86 -10.32 4.54
CA ASN A 128 5.00 -11.06 5.03
C ASN A 128 5.17 -12.45 4.37
N LYS A 129 4.06 -13.08 3.97
CA LYS A 129 4.08 -14.42 3.39
C LYS A 129 4.28 -14.43 1.88
N PHE A 130 3.73 -13.46 1.17
CA PHE A 130 3.65 -13.48 -0.29
C PHE A 130 4.53 -12.44 -0.97
N THR A 131 5.23 -11.62 -0.22
CA THR A 131 6.08 -10.53 -0.74
C THR A 131 7.37 -10.44 0.06
N ASP A 132 8.31 -9.62 -0.41
CA ASP A 132 9.50 -9.25 0.35
C ASP A 132 9.27 -8.09 1.33
N GLN A 133 8.06 -7.55 1.39
CA GLN A 133 7.69 -6.52 2.38
C GLN A 133 7.67 -7.13 3.78
N MET A 134 8.14 -6.38 4.77
CA MET A 134 8.05 -6.77 6.18
C MET A 134 7.14 -5.81 6.93
N VAL A 135 6.11 -6.37 7.55
CA VAL A 135 5.10 -5.62 8.30
C VAL A 135 4.96 -6.20 9.71
N ARG A 136 4.91 -5.31 10.68
CA ARG A 136 4.66 -5.63 12.09
C ARG A 136 3.50 -4.78 12.60
N ILE A 137 2.69 -5.35 13.47
CA ILE A 137 1.55 -4.65 14.10
C ILE A 137 1.78 -4.58 15.59
N GLU A 138 1.53 -3.42 16.15
CA GLU A 138 1.49 -3.18 17.58
C GLU A 138 0.19 -2.48 17.96
N GLU A 139 -0.21 -2.62 19.21
CA GLU A 139 -1.32 -1.86 19.79
C GLU A 139 -0.81 -1.04 20.98
N GLU A 140 -0.99 0.27 20.88
CA GLU A 140 -0.56 1.20 21.90
C GLU A 140 -1.63 2.29 22.12
N ASN A 141 -2.03 2.50 23.37
CA ASN A 141 -2.97 3.56 23.78
C ASN A 141 -4.29 3.58 22.95
N GLY A 142 -4.82 2.41 22.60
CA GLY A 142 -6.05 2.26 21.82
C GLY A 142 -5.89 2.57 20.33
N LYS A 143 -4.65 2.61 19.82
CA LYS A 143 -4.31 2.77 18.42
C LYS A 143 -3.62 1.52 17.91
N LEU A 144 -3.86 1.18 16.64
CA LEU A 144 -3.07 0.18 15.94
C LEU A 144 -1.92 0.88 15.21
N LEU A 145 -0.71 0.37 15.42
CA LEU A 145 0.50 0.82 14.76
C LEU A 145 0.87 -0.21 13.70
N TRP A 146 0.84 0.24 12.45
CA TRP A 146 1.24 -0.55 11.30
C TRP A 146 2.65 -0.14 10.90
N HIS A 147 3.64 -0.94 11.27
CA HIS A 147 5.04 -0.70 10.96
C HIS A 147 5.44 -1.44 9.71
N ILE A 148 5.99 -0.72 8.74
CA ILE A 148 6.59 -1.31 7.53
C ILE A 148 8.11 -1.18 7.68
N GLU A 149 8.76 -2.28 8.02
CA GLU A 149 10.22 -2.33 8.24
C GLU A 149 11.00 -2.41 6.93
N ARG A 150 10.34 -2.91 5.87
CA ARG A 150 10.85 -2.93 4.50
C ARG A 150 9.76 -2.41 3.59
N CYS A 151 9.85 -1.13 3.27
CA CYS A 151 8.78 -0.39 2.61
C CYS A 151 9.02 -0.24 1.10
N PRO A 152 8.17 -0.81 0.23
CA PRO A 152 8.29 -0.65 -1.22
C PRO A 152 7.91 0.75 -1.73
N LEU A 153 7.13 1.52 -0.96
CA LEU A 153 6.60 2.82 -1.41
C LEU A 153 7.63 3.94 -1.34
N CYS A 154 8.63 3.78 -0.49
CA CYS A 154 9.71 4.75 -0.31
C CYS A 154 11.11 4.12 -0.46
N TRP A 155 11.19 2.95 -1.13
CA TRP A 155 12.46 2.24 -1.36
C TRP A 155 13.44 3.11 -2.16
N ASP A 156 14.65 3.28 -1.61
CA ASP A 156 15.72 4.11 -2.20
C ASP A 156 15.34 5.60 -2.38
N ARG A 157 14.26 6.09 -1.74
CA ARG A 157 13.89 7.52 -1.75
C ARG A 157 14.50 8.26 -0.56
N HIS A 158 14.67 9.58 -0.77
CA HIS A 158 14.95 10.54 0.27
C HIS A 158 13.90 11.65 0.24
N SER A 159 13.33 11.97 1.39
CA SER A 159 12.29 12.98 1.54
C SER A 159 12.46 13.72 2.87
N HIS A 160 11.88 14.91 2.99
CA HIS A 160 11.79 15.65 4.27
C HIS A 160 10.51 15.31 5.04
N GLU A 161 9.56 14.65 4.39
CA GLU A 161 8.24 14.32 4.94
C GLU A 161 7.88 12.87 4.59
N PRO A 162 6.95 12.24 5.35
CA PRO A 162 6.39 10.94 5.01
C PRO A 162 5.76 10.91 3.62
N VAL A 163 6.01 9.82 2.85
CA VAL A 163 5.61 9.70 1.44
C VAL A 163 4.80 8.43 1.10
N CYS A 164 4.49 7.59 2.10
CA CYS A 164 3.81 6.31 1.84
C CYS A 164 2.28 6.45 1.76
N HIS A 165 1.80 7.51 1.11
CA HIS A 165 0.38 7.86 1.03
C HIS A 165 -0.49 6.78 0.38
N LEU A 166 0.05 5.95 -0.52
CA LEU A 166 -0.66 4.81 -1.08
C LEU A 166 -1.02 3.79 0.01
N ALA A 167 -0.11 3.51 0.97
CA ALA A 167 -0.41 2.64 2.10
C ALA A 167 -1.49 3.25 3.01
N VAL A 168 -1.45 4.56 3.25
CA VAL A 168 -2.50 5.27 4.00
C VAL A 168 -3.86 5.02 3.34
N GLY A 169 -3.97 5.24 2.03
CA GLY A 169 -5.20 5.03 1.29
C GLY A 169 -5.69 3.58 1.32
N LEU A 170 -4.77 2.63 1.17
CA LEU A 170 -5.07 1.20 1.23
C LEU A 170 -5.63 0.81 2.60
N LEU A 171 -5.00 1.26 3.70
CA LEU A 171 -5.48 0.97 5.06
C LEU A 171 -6.81 1.67 5.36
N GLN A 172 -7.03 2.90 4.91
CA GLN A 172 -8.32 3.58 5.04
C GLN A 172 -9.46 2.77 4.41
N GLU A 173 -9.27 2.26 3.21
CA GLU A 173 -10.27 1.45 2.51
C GLU A 173 -10.46 0.07 3.18
N ALA A 174 -9.37 -0.54 3.66
CA ALA A 174 -9.43 -1.77 4.41
C ALA A 174 -10.30 -1.63 5.67
N LEU A 175 -10.08 -0.57 6.45
CA LEU A 175 -10.85 -0.28 7.66
C LEU A 175 -12.32 0.03 7.34
N PHE A 176 -12.58 0.80 6.28
CA PHE A 176 -13.93 1.07 5.79
C PHE A 176 -14.67 -0.23 5.46
N TRP A 177 -14.04 -1.11 4.71
CA TRP A 177 -14.60 -2.41 4.34
C TRP A 177 -14.81 -3.32 5.57
N LEU A 178 -13.80 -3.44 6.44
CA LEU A 178 -13.86 -4.28 7.65
C LEU A 178 -14.96 -3.85 8.62
N SER A 179 -15.19 -2.55 8.75
CA SER A 179 -16.14 -1.97 9.69
C SER A 179 -17.57 -1.90 9.17
N GLY A 180 -17.79 -2.19 7.89
CA GLY A 180 -19.09 -2.03 7.25
C GLY A 180 -19.42 -0.57 6.94
N GLY A 181 -18.42 0.23 6.56
CA GLY A 181 -18.60 1.58 6.05
C GLY A 181 -18.23 2.72 7.01
N LYS A 182 -17.53 2.44 8.11
CA LYS A 182 -17.06 3.48 9.03
C LYS A 182 -15.71 4.05 8.58
N VAL A 183 -15.52 5.35 8.76
CA VAL A 183 -14.30 6.07 8.41
C VAL A 183 -13.38 6.20 9.63
N PHE A 184 -12.10 5.94 9.42
CA PHE A 184 -11.07 6.01 10.46
C PHE A 184 -9.96 6.97 10.05
N ASN A 185 -9.32 7.59 11.06
CA ASN A 185 -8.10 8.33 10.83
C ASN A 185 -6.93 7.35 10.69
N VAL A 186 -6.18 7.52 9.60
CA VAL A 186 -4.91 6.80 9.33
C VAL A 186 -3.88 7.85 8.96
N GLU A 187 -2.79 7.91 9.69
CA GLU A 187 -1.74 8.91 9.48
C GLU A 187 -0.37 8.24 9.49
N GLU A 188 0.45 8.53 8.49
CA GLU A 188 1.87 8.14 8.51
C GLU A 188 2.64 9.11 9.43
N LYS A 189 3.24 8.58 10.49
CA LYS A 189 3.99 9.35 11.50
C LYS A 189 5.48 9.33 11.27
N THR A 190 6.02 8.20 10.81
CA THR A 190 7.44 8.03 10.50
C THR A 190 7.58 7.43 9.12
N CYS A 191 8.70 7.71 8.45
CA CYS A 191 8.98 7.21 7.10
C CYS A 191 10.48 6.97 6.91
N ILE A 192 10.84 5.81 6.40
CA ILE A 192 12.24 5.45 6.10
C ILE A 192 12.87 6.47 5.15
N ALA A 193 12.14 6.99 4.17
CA ALA A 193 12.64 8.04 3.27
C ALA A 193 12.94 9.36 3.99
N ALA A 194 12.33 9.61 5.14
CA ALA A 194 12.58 10.78 5.97
C ALA A 194 13.72 10.58 7.00
N GLY A 195 14.30 9.37 7.02
CA GLY A 195 15.41 9.03 7.91
C GLY A 195 15.01 8.23 9.15
N ASP A 196 13.74 7.83 9.27
CA ASP A 196 13.27 6.99 10.36
C ASP A 196 13.63 5.51 10.14
N GLU A 197 13.59 4.70 11.20
CA GLU A 197 13.87 3.25 11.14
C GLU A 197 12.76 2.47 10.43
N THR A 198 11.50 2.92 10.55
CA THR A 198 10.34 2.26 9.96
C THR A 198 9.36 3.28 9.38
N CYS A 199 8.56 2.86 8.40
CA CYS A 199 7.37 3.61 8.01
C CYS A 199 6.22 3.18 8.92
N THR A 200 5.79 4.07 9.83
CA THR A 200 4.74 3.78 10.80
C THR A 200 3.47 4.51 10.48
N LEU A 201 2.41 3.76 10.20
CA LEU A 201 1.07 4.29 10.03
C LEU A 201 0.28 4.05 11.32
N VAL A 202 -0.23 5.13 11.88
CA VAL A 202 -1.05 5.12 13.10
C VAL A 202 -2.51 5.11 12.72
N ILE A 203 -3.23 4.11 13.20
CA ILE A 203 -4.66 3.89 12.95
C ILE A 203 -5.39 4.18 14.26
N ASP A 204 -6.24 5.19 14.25
CA ASP A 204 -7.15 5.44 15.36
C ASP A 204 -8.30 4.42 15.29
N GLN A 205 -8.49 3.64 16.36
CA GLN A 205 -9.53 2.60 16.38
C GLN A 205 -10.94 3.16 16.60
N THR A 206 -11.05 4.43 16.92
CA THR A 206 -12.34 5.13 17.04
C THR A 206 -12.74 5.70 15.68
N PRO A 207 -13.89 5.29 15.10
CA PRO A 207 -14.33 5.86 13.84
C PRO A 207 -14.67 7.34 13.97
N ILE A 208 -14.38 8.09 12.90
CA ILE A 208 -14.72 9.52 12.80
C ILE A 208 -16.19 9.68 12.40
N PHE A 209 -16.71 8.77 11.58
CA PHE A 209 -18.07 8.71 11.07
C PHE A 209 -18.55 7.26 11.00
#